data_c64424aaa15cb6c14f15057a86916442
#
_entry.id   c64424aaa15cb6c14f15057a86916442
#
_cell.length_a   1.000
_cell.length_b   1.000
_cell.length_c   1.000
_cell.angle_alpha   90.00
_cell.angle_beta   90.00
_cell.angle_gamma   90.00
#
_symmetry.space_group_name_H-M   'P 1'
#
loop_
_entity.id
_entity.type
_entity.pdbx_description
1 polymer ?
#
loop_
_entity_poly.entity_id
_entity_poly.type
_entity_poly.pdbx_seq_one_letter_code
_entity_poly.pdbx_strand_id
1 'polypeptide(L)'
;MISFTLPERELRNIRATYPHGNAPVQAQLPGQETLTGKLTFIDNLADMQSGTIRMKAEFENGAQKLWPGAYVNVSLVSREVPDAVLVPAQAVVTGPVDKLLYVVQPDDTVQEQKIEVLAIEDGQAAVSGVKAGSRVVVEGTKNLRPGTKIREVKKQETAATPVAPT
;
A
#
# COMPACT_ATOMS: atom_id res chain seq x y z
N MET A 1 11.41 -21.79 -8.47
CA MET A 1 10.02 -21.44 -8.78
C MET A 1 9.17 -21.66 -7.54
N ILE A 2 8.37 -20.68 -7.14
CA ILE A 2 7.44 -20.74 -5.99
C ILE A 2 6.02 -20.70 -6.54
N SER A 3 5.15 -21.60 -6.03
CA SER A 3 3.72 -21.62 -6.36
C SER A 3 2.94 -21.06 -5.18
N PHE A 4 2.00 -20.16 -5.46
CA PHE A 4 1.14 -19.52 -4.47
C PHE A 4 -0.26 -19.27 -5.05
N THR A 5 -1.20 -18.92 -4.20
CA THR A 5 -2.57 -18.59 -4.62
C THR A 5 -2.90 -17.16 -4.25
N LEU A 6 -3.71 -16.52 -5.08
CA LEU A 6 -4.18 -15.16 -4.86
C LEU A 6 -5.70 -15.10 -5.08
N PRO A 7 -6.45 -14.27 -4.34
CA PRO A 7 -7.87 -14.06 -4.62
C PRO A 7 -8.12 -13.59 -6.05
N GLU A 8 -9.11 -14.14 -6.73
CA GLU A 8 -9.43 -13.81 -8.13
C GLU A 8 -9.65 -12.31 -8.36
N ARG A 9 -10.24 -11.62 -7.38
CA ARG A 9 -10.48 -10.17 -7.46
C ARG A 9 -9.22 -9.35 -7.74
N GLU A 10 -8.04 -9.81 -7.30
CA GLU A 10 -6.76 -9.13 -7.52
C GLU A 10 -6.22 -9.31 -8.94
N LEU A 11 -6.69 -10.32 -9.67
CA LEU A 11 -6.25 -10.62 -11.02
C LEU A 11 -6.46 -9.43 -11.97
N ARG A 12 -7.58 -8.71 -11.82
CA ARG A 12 -7.87 -7.53 -12.64
C ARG A 12 -6.82 -6.45 -12.47
N ASN A 13 -6.42 -6.20 -11.22
CA ASN A 13 -5.41 -5.20 -10.89
C ASN A 13 -4.04 -5.60 -11.47
N ILE A 14 -3.66 -6.85 -11.29
CA ILE A 14 -2.39 -7.39 -11.81
C ILE A 14 -2.33 -7.28 -13.32
N ARG A 15 -3.38 -7.69 -14.03
CA ARG A 15 -3.42 -7.60 -15.50
C ARG A 15 -3.43 -6.17 -16.02
N ALA A 16 -4.06 -5.24 -15.29
CA ALA A 16 -4.08 -3.83 -15.65
C ALA A 16 -2.70 -3.18 -15.47
N THR A 17 -2.01 -3.51 -14.38
CA THR A 17 -0.68 -2.95 -14.06
C THR A 17 0.44 -3.65 -14.83
N TYR A 18 0.33 -4.96 -14.99
CA TYR A 18 1.35 -5.80 -15.64
C TYR A 18 0.75 -6.63 -16.81
N PRO A 19 0.40 -6.00 -17.93
CA PRO A 19 -0.29 -6.67 -19.05
C PRO A 19 0.53 -7.78 -19.70
N HIS A 20 1.85 -7.74 -19.57
CA HIS A 20 2.77 -8.74 -20.11
C HIS A 20 3.24 -9.77 -19.07
N GLY A 21 2.62 -9.82 -17.90
CA GLY A 21 3.16 -10.57 -16.77
C GLY A 21 4.33 -9.80 -16.13
N ASN A 22 5.27 -10.49 -15.53
CA ASN A 22 6.47 -9.90 -14.89
C ASN A 22 6.19 -9.03 -13.66
N ALA A 23 5.04 -9.15 -13.03
CA ALA A 23 4.78 -8.49 -11.76
C ALA A 23 5.88 -8.85 -10.74
N PRO A 24 6.45 -7.88 -10.01
CA PRO A 24 7.45 -8.16 -8.99
C PRO A 24 6.82 -8.94 -7.85
N VAL A 25 7.49 -10.00 -7.45
CA VAL A 25 7.08 -10.87 -6.36
C VAL A 25 8.22 -10.94 -5.34
N GLN A 26 7.88 -10.76 -4.08
CA GLN A 26 8.83 -10.89 -2.99
C GLN A 26 8.52 -12.14 -2.18
N ALA A 27 9.54 -12.91 -1.86
CA ALA A 27 9.46 -14.05 -0.97
C ALA A 27 10.26 -13.76 0.29
N GLN A 28 9.59 -13.76 1.43
CA GLN A 28 10.21 -13.57 2.73
C GLN A 28 10.59 -14.92 3.32
N LEU A 29 11.90 -15.12 3.55
CA LEU A 29 12.44 -16.30 4.15
C LEU A 29 12.43 -16.22 5.69
N PRO A 30 12.51 -17.38 6.38
CA PRO A 30 12.82 -17.39 7.80
C PRO A 30 14.11 -16.61 8.08
N GLY A 31 14.10 -15.65 9.01
CA GLY A 31 15.23 -14.77 9.29
C GLY A 31 15.16 -13.38 8.65
N GLN A 32 13.99 -12.99 8.13
CA GLN A 32 13.70 -11.67 7.54
C GLN A 32 14.44 -11.33 6.24
N GLU A 33 15.11 -12.29 5.64
CA GLU A 33 15.69 -12.09 4.31
C GLU A 33 14.58 -12.13 3.24
N THR A 34 14.61 -11.16 2.33
CA THR A 34 13.63 -11.07 1.22
C THR A 34 14.34 -11.36 -0.10
N LEU A 35 13.77 -12.27 -0.87
CA LEU A 35 14.16 -12.53 -2.25
C LEU A 35 13.16 -11.89 -3.19
N THR A 36 13.67 -11.25 -4.23
CA THR A 36 12.83 -10.67 -5.29
C THR A 36 12.82 -11.60 -6.49
N GLY A 37 11.64 -11.86 -7.00
CA GLY A 37 11.40 -12.65 -8.20
C GLY A 37 10.39 -12.00 -9.12
N LYS A 38 9.99 -12.71 -10.14
CA LYS A 38 9.02 -12.24 -11.16
C LYS A 38 7.91 -13.26 -11.33
N LEU A 39 6.70 -12.77 -11.47
CA LEU A 39 5.55 -13.59 -11.84
C LEU A 39 5.75 -14.12 -13.26
N THR A 40 5.70 -15.44 -13.44
CA THR A 40 5.93 -16.08 -14.75
C THR A 40 4.72 -16.85 -15.23
N PHE A 41 3.81 -17.20 -14.32
CA PHE A 41 2.63 -17.99 -14.68
C PHE A 41 1.42 -17.57 -13.85
N ILE A 42 0.30 -17.42 -14.53
CA ILE A 42 -1.03 -17.21 -13.94
C ILE A 42 -1.92 -18.31 -14.53
N ASP A 43 -2.56 -19.09 -13.67
CA ASP A 43 -3.52 -20.10 -14.12
C ASP A 43 -4.71 -19.42 -14.79
N ASN A 44 -5.30 -20.11 -15.77
CA ASN A 44 -6.51 -19.66 -16.46
C ASN A 44 -7.79 -20.12 -15.78
N LEU A 45 -7.68 -20.97 -14.77
CA LEU A 45 -8.80 -21.52 -14.00
C LEU A 45 -8.73 -21.08 -12.55
N ALA A 46 -9.80 -20.43 -12.08
CA ALA A 46 -9.98 -20.13 -10.66
C ALA A 46 -10.52 -21.37 -9.94
N ASP A 47 -10.01 -21.63 -8.74
CA ASP A 47 -10.59 -22.60 -7.83
C ASP A 47 -11.90 -22.03 -7.27
N MET A 48 -13.02 -22.67 -7.64
CA MET A 48 -14.36 -22.19 -7.27
C MET A 48 -14.68 -22.37 -5.77
N GLN A 49 -13.97 -23.25 -5.07
CA GLN A 49 -14.19 -23.46 -3.64
C GLN A 49 -13.50 -22.40 -2.79
N SER A 50 -12.28 -22.01 -3.19
CA SER A 50 -11.49 -21.01 -2.46
C SER A 50 -11.58 -19.61 -3.05
N GLY A 51 -12.10 -19.45 -4.28
CA GLY A 51 -12.12 -18.17 -4.99
C GLY A 51 -10.71 -17.63 -5.31
N THR A 52 -9.74 -18.54 -5.46
CA THR A 52 -8.34 -18.17 -5.68
C THR A 52 -7.83 -18.66 -7.03
N ILE A 53 -6.80 -18.01 -7.55
CA ILE A 53 -6.07 -18.38 -8.75
C ILE A 53 -4.66 -18.79 -8.36
N ARG A 54 -4.19 -19.89 -8.94
CA ARG A 54 -2.83 -20.36 -8.76
C ARG A 54 -1.87 -19.55 -9.64
N MET A 55 -0.77 -19.16 -9.05
CA MET A 55 0.29 -18.42 -9.70
C MET A 55 1.64 -19.04 -9.41
N LYS A 56 2.62 -18.80 -10.29
CA LYS A 56 4.00 -19.20 -10.09
C LYS A 56 4.92 -18.02 -10.37
N ALA A 57 5.90 -17.86 -9.50
CA ALA A 57 6.95 -16.87 -9.66
C ALA A 57 8.32 -17.54 -9.69
N GLU A 58 9.21 -16.96 -10.46
CA GLU A 58 10.60 -17.38 -10.59
C GLU A 58 11.48 -16.49 -9.72
N PHE A 59 12.39 -17.14 -8.98
CA PHE A 59 13.34 -16.50 -8.09
C PHE A 59 14.74 -17.03 -8.39
N GLU A 60 15.70 -16.16 -8.34
CA GLU A 60 17.11 -16.58 -8.36
C GLU A 60 17.44 -17.28 -7.03
N ASN A 61 17.93 -18.49 -7.11
CA ASN A 61 18.27 -19.30 -5.93
C ASN A 61 19.75 -19.79 -5.98
N GLY A 62 20.64 -18.94 -6.44
CA GLY A 62 22.08 -19.27 -6.56
C GLY A 62 22.72 -19.64 -5.23
N ALA A 63 22.26 -19.09 -4.13
CA ALA A 63 22.71 -19.41 -2.78
C ALA A 63 21.97 -20.58 -2.12
N GLN A 64 21.10 -21.28 -2.87
CA GLN A 64 20.32 -22.43 -2.38
C GLN A 64 19.50 -22.17 -1.11
N LYS A 65 19.01 -20.94 -0.94
CA LYS A 65 18.22 -20.51 0.23
C LYS A 65 16.78 -21.05 0.21
N LEU A 66 16.27 -21.35 -0.97
CA LEU A 66 14.95 -21.94 -1.17
C LEU A 66 15.07 -23.44 -1.39
N TRP A 67 14.39 -24.22 -0.56
CA TRP A 67 14.36 -25.68 -0.63
C TRP A 67 13.00 -26.18 -1.08
N PRO A 68 12.91 -27.26 -1.84
CA PRO A 68 11.64 -27.89 -2.14
C PRO A 68 10.89 -28.28 -0.87
N GLY A 69 9.60 -27.92 -0.77
CA GLY A 69 8.78 -28.18 0.41
C GLY A 69 8.87 -27.12 1.51
N ALA A 70 9.70 -26.10 1.37
CA ALA A 70 9.73 -24.99 2.32
C ALA A 70 8.51 -24.07 2.14
N TYR A 71 7.94 -23.61 3.26
CA TYR A 71 6.91 -22.58 3.27
C TYR A 71 7.57 -21.20 3.37
N VAL A 72 7.15 -20.29 2.50
CA VAL A 72 7.63 -18.90 2.47
C VAL A 72 6.44 -17.96 2.35
N ASN A 73 6.52 -16.80 2.97
CA ASN A 73 5.54 -15.75 2.76
C ASN A 73 5.83 -15.04 1.44
N VAL A 74 4.81 -14.94 0.61
CA VAL A 74 4.93 -14.31 -0.71
C VAL A 74 4.09 -13.04 -0.73
N SER A 75 4.70 -11.94 -1.09
CA SER A 75 4.06 -10.65 -1.34
C SER A 75 4.13 -10.32 -2.83
N LEU A 76 3.02 -9.90 -3.39
CA LEU A 76 2.92 -9.49 -4.79
C LEU A 76 2.39 -8.07 -4.85
N VAL A 77 3.03 -7.22 -5.62
CA VAL A 77 2.51 -5.88 -5.93
C VAL A 77 1.41 -6.03 -6.97
N SER A 78 0.16 -5.98 -6.52
CA SER A 78 -1.01 -6.15 -7.41
C SER A 78 -1.36 -4.89 -8.19
N ARG A 79 -1.00 -3.72 -7.66
CA ARG A 79 -1.29 -2.43 -8.27
C ARG A 79 -0.26 -1.38 -7.84
N GLU A 80 0.18 -0.57 -8.77
CA GLU A 80 0.91 0.65 -8.51
C GLU A 80 -0.04 1.85 -8.65
N VAL A 81 0.05 2.78 -7.73
CA VAL A 81 -0.74 4.00 -7.77
C VAL A 81 0.24 5.17 -7.84
N PRO A 82 0.44 5.74 -9.04
CA PRO A 82 1.29 6.91 -9.19
C PRO A 82 0.71 8.08 -8.40
N ASP A 83 1.57 8.96 -7.91
CA ASP A 83 1.21 10.19 -7.18
C ASP A 83 0.41 9.98 -5.88
N ALA A 84 0.37 8.78 -5.35
CA ALA A 84 -0.21 8.53 -4.04
C ALA A 84 0.71 9.04 -2.93
N VAL A 85 0.11 9.66 -1.92
CA VAL A 85 0.80 10.10 -0.72
C VAL A 85 0.41 9.19 0.43
N LEU A 86 1.39 8.67 1.15
CA LEU A 86 1.15 7.85 2.35
C LEU A 86 0.93 8.76 3.55
N VAL A 87 -0.17 8.54 4.24
CA VAL A 87 -0.50 9.21 5.50
C VAL A 87 -0.92 8.17 6.54
N PRO A 88 -0.73 8.41 7.84
CA PRO A 88 -1.30 7.54 8.85
C PRO A 88 -2.81 7.40 8.66
N ALA A 89 -3.33 6.17 8.69
CA ALA A 89 -4.76 5.92 8.50
C ALA A 89 -5.63 6.68 9.52
N GLN A 90 -5.08 6.96 10.70
CA GLN A 90 -5.73 7.74 11.76
C GLN A 90 -5.95 9.21 11.38
N ALA A 91 -5.16 9.75 10.45
CA ALA A 91 -5.32 11.12 9.94
C ALA A 91 -6.54 11.26 9.02
N VAL A 92 -7.02 10.17 8.44
CA VAL A 92 -8.15 10.17 7.52
C VAL A 92 -9.44 10.32 8.31
N VAL A 93 -10.13 11.44 8.09
CA VAL A 93 -11.43 11.73 8.70
C VAL A 93 -12.54 11.40 7.70
N THR A 94 -13.52 10.64 8.17
CA THR A 94 -14.70 10.35 7.37
C THR A 94 -15.72 11.46 7.56
N GLY A 95 -15.90 12.29 6.53
CA GLY A 95 -16.96 13.28 6.47
C GLY A 95 -18.30 12.68 6.02
N PRO A 96 -19.36 13.51 5.97
CA PRO A 96 -20.70 13.03 5.59
C PRO A 96 -20.80 12.53 4.13
N VAL A 97 -19.96 13.06 3.25
CA VAL A 97 -19.96 12.75 1.81
C VAL A 97 -18.61 12.23 1.35
N ASP A 98 -17.52 12.84 1.82
CA ASP A 98 -16.16 12.58 1.35
C ASP A 98 -15.23 12.25 2.52
N LYS A 99 -14.08 11.63 2.20
CA LYS A 99 -12.97 11.52 3.13
C LYS A 99 -12.09 12.77 3.03
N LEU A 100 -11.57 13.21 4.15
CA LEU A 100 -10.78 14.44 4.22
C LEU A 100 -9.60 14.29 5.17
N LEU A 101 -8.62 15.16 4.99
CA LEU A 101 -7.48 15.36 5.88
C LEU A 101 -7.47 16.81 6.36
N TYR A 102 -6.99 17.02 7.57
CA TYR A 102 -6.63 18.34 8.05
C TYR A 102 -5.15 18.62 7.76
N VAL A 103 -4.91 19.54 6.83
CA VAL A 103 -3.56 19.97 6.45
C VAL A 103 -3.20 21.22 7.24
N VAL A 104 -2.02 21.21 7.84
CA VAL A 104 -1.49 22.35 8.59
C VAL A 104 -0.84 23.34 7.64
N GLN A 105 -1.31 24.56 7.65
CA GLN A 105 -0.78 25.68 6.89
C GLN A 105 0.47 26.27 7.56
N PRO A 106 1.28 27.09 6.85
CA PRO A 106 2.47 27.74 7.44
C PRO A 106 2.20 28.69 8.60
N ASP A 107 0.96 29.14 8.76
CA ASP A 107 0.47 30.00 9.85
C ASP A 107 -0.08 29.21 11.05
N ASP A 108 0.15 27.88 11.08
CA ASP A 108 -0.34 26.93 12.07
C ASP A 108 -1.88 26.83 12.15
N THR A 109 -2.57 27.23 11.11
CA THR A 109 -4.00 26.97 10.94
C THR A 109 -4.22 25.63 10.24
N VAL A 110 -5.36 25.01 10.47
CA VAL A 110 -5.76 23.78 9.76
C VAL A 110 -6.77 24.09 8.66
N GLN A 111 -6.58 23.43 7.54
CA GLN A 111 -7.49 23.47 6.41
C GLN A 111 -7.97 22.06 6.06
N GLU A 112 -9.27 21.92 5.80
CA GLU A 112 -9.83 20.67 5.27
C GLU A 112 -9.39 20.48 3.83
N GLN A 113 -8.82 19.31 3.55
CA GLN A 113 -8.46 18.90 2.20
C GLN A 113 -9.20 17.63 1.86
N LYS A 114 -10.03 17.68 0.84
CA LYS A 114 -10.70 16.47 0.30
C LYS A 114 -9.66 15.54 -0.28
N ILE A 115 -9.81 14.27 0.02
CA ILE A 115 -8.92 13.21 -0.45
C ILE A 115 -9.72 12.02 -0.96
N GLU A 116 -9.08 11.26 -1.83
CA GLU A 116 -9.53 9.94 -2.20
C GLU A 116 -8.58 8.90 -1.58
N VAL A 117 -9.14 7.95 -0.84
CA VAL A 117 -8.36 6.85 -0.26
C VAL A 117 -8.29 5.72 -1.28
N LEU A 118 -7.08 5.43 -1.73
CA LEU A 118 -6.80 4.46 -2.78
C LEU A 118 -6.51 3.06 -2.21
N ALA A 119 -5.83 3.01 -1.06
CA ALA A 119 -5.56 1.79 -0.31
C ALA A 119 -5.31 2.11 1.16
N ILE A 120 -5.54 1.14 2.03
CA ILE A 120 -5.14 1.19 3.45
C ILE A 120 -4.41 -0.12 3.73
N GLU A 121 -3.18 -0.03 4.21
CA GLU A 121 -2.34 -1.17 4.52
C GLU A 121 -1.38 -0.80 5.66
N ASP A 122 -1.14 -1.73 6.58
CA ASP A 122 -0.21 -1.58 7.71
C ASP A 122 -0.39 -0.29 8.53
N GLY A 123 -1.65 0.17 8.71
CA GLY A 123 -1.94 1.39 9.47
C GLY A 123 -1.65 2.69 8.71
N GLN A 124 -1.29 2.61 7.43
CA GLN A 124 -1.13 3.73 6.52
C GLN A 124 -2.22 3.75 5.45
N ALA A 125 -2.60 4.93 5.02
CA ALA A 125 -3.51 5.14 3.91
C ALA A 125 -2.76 5.78 2.75
N ALA A 126 -2.85 5.17 1.58
CA ALA A 126 -2.45 5.79 0.33
C ALA A 126 -3.59 6.68 -0.15
N VAL A 127 -3.33 7.97 -0.30
CA VAL A 127 -4.35 8.96 -0.64
C VAL A 127 -3.90 9.80 -1.83
N SER A 128 -4.87 10.27 -2.60
CA SER A 128 -4.68 11.32 -3.60
C SER A 128 -5.36 12.62 -3.17
N GLY A 129 -5.00 13.74 -3.78
CA GLY A 129 -5.57 15.05 -3.48
C GLY A 129 -4.81 15.87 -2.44
N VAL A 130 -3.68 15.37 -1.92
CA VAL A 130 -2.78 16.10 -1.03
C VAL A 130 -1.37 16.11 -1.62
N LYS A 131 -0.61 17.16 -1.38
CA LYS A 131 0.79 17.26 -1.84
C LYS A 131 1.73 16.49 -0.91
N ALA A 132 2.72 15.82 -1.48
CA ALA A 132 3.80 15.21 -0.72
C ALA A 132 4.54 16.28 0.13
N GLY A 133 4.90 15.93 1.37
CA GLY A 133 5.54 16.85 2.32
C GLY A 133 4.56 17.76 3.08
N SER A 134 3.24 17.68 2.84
CA SER A 134 2.26 18.41 3.65
C SER A 134 2.23 17.88 5.09
N ARG A 135 2.18 18.82 6.06
CA ARG A 135 1.94 18.45 7.46
C ARG A 135 0.46 18.14 7.66
N VAL A 136 0.15 16.98 8.21
CA VAL A 136 -1.23 16.53 8.45
C VAL A 136 -1.47 16.30 9.94
N VAL A 137 -2.71 16.56 10.38
CA VAL A 137 -3.10 16.31 11.77
C VAL A 137 -3.47 14.84 11.91
N VAL A 138 -2.83 14.13 12.83
CA VAL A 138 -3.06 12.70 13.10
C VAL A 138 -4.00 12.50 14.29
N GLU A 139 -3.88 13.32 15.33
CA GLU A 139 -4.66 13.20 16.57
C GLU A 139 -5.47 14.47 16.81
N GLY A 140 -6.63 14.32 17.46
CA GLY A 140 -7.50 15.46 17.83
C GLY A 140 -8.43 15.95 16.72
N THR A 141 -8.52 15.24 15.62
CA THR A 141 -9.30 15.62 14.41
C THR A 141 -10.80 15.84 14.69
N LYS A 142 -11.37 15.18 15.72
CA LYS A 142 -12.81 15.27 16.04
C LYS A 142 -13.29 16.65 16.49
N ASN A 143 -12.40 17.48 16.99
CA ASN A 143 -12.70 18.81 17.53
C ASN A 143 -12.17 19.96 16.68
N LEU A 144 -11.57 19.66 15.52
CA LEU A 144 -11.04 20.66 14.62
C LEU A 144 -12.12 21.22 13.71
N ARG A 145 -12.01 22.53 13.49
CA ARG A 145 -12.78 23.25 12.45
C ARG A 145 -11.80 23.95 11.51
N PRO A 146 -12.16 24.16 10.25
CA PRO A 146 -11.35 24.96 9.34
C PRO A 146 -10.96 26.30 9.96
N GLY A 147 -9.69 26.68 9.86
CA GLY A 147 -9.16 27.91 10.43
C GLY A 147 -8.78 27.86 11.91
N THR A 148 -8.93 26.71 12.59
CA THR A 148 -8.49 26.54 13.98
C THR A 148 -6.97 26.57 14.04
N LYS A 149 -6.37 27.40 14.91
CA LYS A 149 -4.95 27.36 15.21
C LYS A 149 -4.64 26.16 16.09
N ILE A 150 -3.64 25.39 15.69
CA ILE A 150 -3.17 24.24 16.46
C ILE A 150 -1.88 24.57 17.20
N ARG A 151 -1.68 23.93 18.36
CA ARG A 151 -0.37 23.85 19.02
C ARG A 151 0.20 22.47 18.74
N GLU A 152 1.40 22.44 18.17
CA GLU A 152 2.14 21.18 18.06
C GLU A 152 2.43 20.61 19.46
N VAL A 153 1.84 19.45 19.73
CA VAL A 153 2.38 18.56 20.76
C VAL A 153 3.42 17.72 20.02
N LYS A 154 4.71 17.95 20.27
CA LYS A 154 5.83 17.22 19.66
C LYS A 154 5.64 15.71 19.89
N LYS A 155 5.03 15.03 18.94
CA LYS A 155 5.03 13.58 18.82
C LYS A 155 5.15 13.23 17.36
N GLN A 156 6.37 12.88 16.97
CA GLN A 156 6.79 12.31 15.67
C GLN A 156 6.09 12.86 14.43
N GLU A 157 6.83 13.70 13.74
CA GLU A 157 6.60 14.16 12.38
C GLU A 157 6.55 12.96 11.44
N THR A 158 5.35 12.52 11.09
CA THR A 158 5.17 11.61 9.98
C THR A 158 4.90 12.47 8.75
N ALA A 159 5.98 12.92 8.12
CA ALA A 159 5.90 13.58 6.84
C ALA A 159 5.26 12.62 5.82
N ALA A 160 4.35 13.14 5.02
CA ALA A 160 3.83 12.41 3.88
C ALA A 160 4.99 12.01 2.96
N THR A 161 5.26 10.73 2.83
CA THR A 161 6.35 10.23 2.00
C THR A 161 5.80 9.89 0.61
N PRO A 162 6.42 10.39 -0.47
CA PRO A 162 6.05 9.97 -1.81
C PRO A 162 6.44 8.50 -2.00
N VAL A 163 5.54 7.72 -2.57
CA VAL A 163 5.86 6.37 -3.03
C VAL A 163 6.75 6.51 -4.25
N ALA A 164 8.04 6.23 -4.09
CA ALA A 164 8.94 6.19 -5.23
C ALA A 164 8.60 4.97 -6.11
N PRO A 165 8.50 5.14 -7.42
CA PRO A 165 8.42 4.00 -8.34
C PRO A 165 9.76 3.27 -8.29
N THR A 166 9.74 2.03 -7.92
CA THR A 166 10.88 1.12 -8.04
C THR A 166 10.65 0.17 -9.18
#